data_1d6403e3b5dcbec28864ac412fff066e
#
_entry.id   1d6403e3b5dcbec28864ac412fff066e
#
_cell.length_a   1.000
_cell.length_b   1.000
_cell.length_c   1.000
_cell.angle_alpha   90.00
_cell.angle_beta   90.00
_cell.angle_gamma   90.00
#
_symmetry.space_group_name_H-M   'P 1'
#
loop_
_entity.id
_entity.type
_entity.pdbx_description
1 polymer ?
#
loop_
_entity_poly.entity_id
_entity_poly.type
_entity_poly.pdbx_seq_one_letter_code
_entity_poly.pdbx_strand_id
1 'polypeptide(L)'
;LFRSFPSLTDPNSAPEGKENGFFLIPLATDLEDTEELRNKYFDKIMDRFENITKQEVRNSIIFKESFCVNDFKKEYNSYGGNAYGMANTLLQTAFLRPKLKSKKVKNLYFTGQLTVPGPGVPPSLISGKITAELIQKTRV
;
A
#
# COMPACT_ATOMS: atom_id res chain seq x y z
N LEU A 1 -7.88 -10.83 -1.63
CA LEU A 1 -6.70 -11.07 -2.44
C LEU A 1 -6.82 -10.31 -3.76
N PHE A 2 -5.96 -9.34 -3.99
CA PHE A 2 -5.76 -8.71 -5.29
C PHE A 2 -4.61 -9.44 -6.00
N ARG A 3 -4.72 -9.64 -7.31
CA ARG A 3 -3.69 -10.24 -8.15
C ARG A 3 -3.60 -9.49 -9.48
N SER A 4 -2.39 -9.34 -9.99
CA SER A 4 -2.11 -8.75 -11.29
C SER A 4 -0.95 -9.48 -11.95
N PHE A 5 -0.99 -9.57 -13.25
CA PHE A 5 0.10 -10.08 -14.09
C PHE A 5 0.48 -9.00 -15.08
N PRO A 6 1.37 -8.07 -14.69
CA PRO A 6 1.77 -6.95 -15.55
C PRO A 6 2.35 -7.40 -16.88
N SER A 7 3.02 -8.55 -16.93
CA SER A 7 3.60 -9.15 -18.13
C SER A 7 2.61 -9.42 -19.24
N LEU A 8 1.32 -9.59 -18.92
CA LEU A 8 0.27 -9.75 -19.93
C LEU A 8 -0.02 -8.46 -20.71
N THR A 9 0.34 -7.31 -20.21
CA THR A 9 0.10 -5.99 -20.81
C THR A 9 1.38 -5.25 -21.17
N ASP A 10 2.47 -5.53 -20.46
CA ASP A 10 3.80 -4.96 -20.70
C ASP A 10 4.84 -6.09 -20.81
N PRO A 11 5.27 -6.44 -22.02
CA PRO A 11 6.27 -7.50 -22.25
C PRO A 11 7.62 -7.23 -21.58
N ASN A 12 7.93 -5.97 -21.22
CA ASN A 12 9.20 -5.63 -20.55
C ASN A 12 9.19 -5.92 -19.05
N SER A 13 8.04 -6.27 -18.48
CA SER A 13 7.91 -6.54 -17.04
C SER A 13 8.31 -7.96 -16.64
N ALA A 14 8.60 -8.85 -17.59
CA ALA A 14 9.14 -10.19 -17.36
C ALA A 14 10.05 -10.61 -18.52
N PRO A 15 11.01 -11.55 -18.31
CA PRO A 15 11.76 -12.15 -19.42
C PRO A 15 10.84 -12.93 -20.36
N GLU A 16 11.29 -13.12 -21.60
CA GLU A 16 10.54 -13.88 -22.61
C GLU A 16 10.14 -15.28 -22.11
N GLY A 17 8.88 -15.64 -22.29
CA GLY A 17 8.31 -16.91 -21.83
C GLY A 17 8.13 -17.02 -20.32
N LYS A 18 8.24 -15.91 -19.60
CA LYS A 18 8.02 -15.83 -18.14
C LYS A 18 6.90 -14.85 -17.81
N GLU A 19 6.34 -15.03 -16.63
CA GLU A 19 5.28 -14.18 -16.12
C GLU A 19 5.72 -13.49 -14.80
N ASN A 20 5.30 -12.23 -14.64
CA ASN A 20 5.45 -11.50 -13.39
C ASN A 20 4.10 -11.50 -12.66
N GLY A 21 4.01 -12.20 -11.54
CA GLY A 21 2.80 -12.27 -10.71
C GLY A 21 2.89 -11.36 -9.49
N PHE A 22 2.00 -10.40 -9.37
CA PHE A 22 1.86 -9.54 -8.20
C PHE A 22 0.63 -9.95 -7.38
N PHE A 23 0.83 -10.22 -6.10
CA PHE A 23 -0.21 -10.60 -5.17
C PHE A 23 -0.25 -9.65 -3.97
N LEU A 24 -1.41 -9.09 -3.67
CA LEU A 24 -1.59 -8.18 -2.54
C LEU A 24 -2.68 -8.72 -1.61
N ILE A 25 -2.34 -8.79 -0.33
CA ILE A 25 -3.28 -9.11 0.75
C ILE A 25 -3.25 -8.00 1.80
N PRO A 26 -4.39 -7.57 2.33
CA PRO A 26 -4.43 -6.66 3.46
C PRO A 26 -3.98 -7.38 4.73
N LEU A 27 -3.08 -6.75 5.48
CA LEU A 27 -2.61 -7.20 6.78
C LEU A 27 -2.92 -6.15 7.84
N ALA A 28 -3.04 -6.57 9.09
CA ALA A 28 -3.12 -5.66 10.22
C ALA A 28 -1.78 -4.94 10.44
N THR A 29 -1.85 -3.73 10.96
CA THR A 29 -0.65 -3.00 11.43
C THR A 29 -0.05 -3.70 12.64
N ASP A 30 1.25 -3.54 12.83
CA ASP A 30 2.01 -4.16 13.94
C ASP A 30 1.92 -5.70 14.02
N LEU A 31 1.54 -6.33 12.92
CA LEU A 31 1.63 -7.78 12.81
C LEU A 31 3.10 -8.21 12.98
N GLU A 32 3.33 -9.29 13.70
CA GLU A 32 4.65 -9.92 13.77
C GLU A 32 5.07 -10.35 12.36
N ASP A 33 6.18 -9.80 11.90
CA ASP A 33 6.67 -9.98 10.54
C ASP A 33 7.94 -10.85 10.56
N THR A 34 7.72 -12.15 10.57
CA THR A 34 8.77 -13.18 10.52
C THR A 34 8.79 -13.86 9.16
N GLU A 35 9.92 -14.43 8.79
CA GLU A 35 10.07 -15.20 7.55
C GLU A 35 9.12 -16.41 7.52
N GLU A 36 8.89 -17.03 8.68
CA GLU A 36 7.92 -18.12 8.82
C GLU A 36 6.50 -17.66 8.49
N LEU A 37 6.10 -16.49 9.01
CA LEU A 37 4.78 -15.94 8.74
C LEU A 37 4.62 -15.54 7.26
N ARG A 38 5.66 -14.96 6.65
CA ARG A 38 5.68 -14.63 5.21
C ARG A 38 5.51 -15.90 4.36
N ASN A 39 6.23 -16.95 4.67
CA ASN A 39 6.11 -18.24 3.98
C ASN A 39 4.72 -18.86 4.16
N LYS A 40 4.15 -18.82 5.35
CA LYS A 40 2.78 -19.28 5.63
C LYS A 40 1.74 -18.53 4.79
N TYR A 41 1.87 -17.21 4.64
CA TYR A 41 0.97 -16.45 3.77
C TYR A 41 1.20 -16.74 2.29
N PHE A 42 2.45 -16.90 1.88
CA PHE A 42 2.78 -17.32 0.53
C PHE A 42 2.11 -18.66 0.18
N ASP A 43 2.22 -19.65 1.04
CA ASP A 43 1.59 -20.95 0.82
C ASP A 43 0.07 -20.85 0.68
N LYS A 44 -0.58 -20.10 1.56
CA LYS A 44 -2.02 -19.84 1.46
C LYS A 44 -2.44 -19.12 0.17
N ILE A 45 -1.59 -18.22 -0.33
CA ILE A 45 -1.84 -17.53 -1.60
C ILE A 45 -1.73 -18.51 -2.74
N MET A 46 -0.71 -19.36 -2.75
CA MET A 46 -0.48 -20.34 -3.79
C MET A 46 -1.57 -21.43 -3.79
N ASP A 47 -1.95 -21.96 -2.63
CA ASP A 47 -3.08 -22.90 -2.50
C ASP A 47 -4.35 -22.33 -3.14
N ARG A 48 -4.65 -21.07 -2.82
CA ARG A 48 -5.83 -20.41 -3.37
C ARG A 48 -5.72 -20.17 -4.87
N PHE A 49 -4.54 -19.78 -5.33
CA PHE A 49 -4.28 -19.51 -6.74
C PHE A 49 -4.39 -20.79 -7.58
N GLU A 50 -3.73 -21.87 -7.16
CA GLU A 50 -3.78 -23.18 -7.81
C GLU A 50 -5.20 -23.78 -7.79
N ASN A 51 -5.93 -23.60 -6.67
CA ASN A 51 -7.33 -24.03 -6.61
C ASN A 51 -8.24 -23.29 -7.60
N ILE A 52 -7.98 -22.02 -7.87
CA ILE A 52 -8.78 -21.21 -8.81
C ILE A 52 -8.39 -21.51 -10.26
N THR A 53 -7.11 -21.58 -10.54
CA THR A 53 -6.59 -21.79 -11.91
C THR A 53 -6.60 -23.25 -12.33
N LYS A 54 -6.67 -24.18 -11.37
CA LYS A 54 -6.51 -25.62 -11.58
C LYS A 54 -5.18 -26.00 -12.22
N GLN A 55 -4.14 -25.21 -11.92
CA GLN A 55 -2.78 -25.42 -12.41
C GLN A 55 -1.81 -25.46 -11.23
N GLU A 56 -0.84 -26.37 -11.29
CA GLU A 56 0.28 -26.42 -10.36
C GLU A 56 1.34 -25.40 -10.79
N VAL A 57 1.47 -24.31 -10.04
CA VAL A 57 2.38 -23.21 -10.39
C VAL A 57 3.62 -23.12 -9.49
N ARG A 58 3.58 -23.75 -8.31
CA ARG A 58 4.70 -23.67 -7.34
C ARG A 58 6.02 -24.13 -7.91
N ASN A 59 6.03 -25.21 -8.66
CA ASN A 59 7.23 -25.75 -9.31
C ASN A 59 7.80 -24.88 -10.43
N SER A 60 7.01 -23.91 -10.91
CA SER A 60 7.40 -22.97 -11.95
C SER A 60 7.86 -21.62 -11.42
N ILE A 61 7.87 -21.44 -10.09
CA ILE A 61 8.32 -20.19 -9.47
C ILE A 61 9.85 -20.14 -9.49
N ILE A 62 10.39 -19.15 -10.22
CA ILE A 62 11.82 -18.92 -10.33
C ILE A 62 12.29 -17.99 -9.21
N PHE A 63 11.47 -17.02 -8.83
CA PHE A 63 11.80 -15.98 -7.87
C PHE A 63 10.55 -15.57 -7.09
N LYS A 64 10.72 -15.28 -5.81
CA LYS A 64 9.69 -14.66 -4.99
C LYS A 64 10.30 -13.60 -4.10
N GLU A 65 9.59 -12.51 -3.96
CA GLU A 65 9.89 -11.44 -3.01
C GLU A 65 8.63 -11.06 -2.25
N SER A 66 8.79 -10.63 -1.03
CA SER A 66 7.69 -10.15 -0.20
C SER A 66 8.03 -8.81 0.42
N PHE A 67 7.09 -7.88 0.40
CA PHE A 67 7.20 -6.59 1.06
C PHE A 67 6.09 -6.51 2.12
N CYS A 68 6.47 -6.41 3.39
CA CYS A 68 5.56 -6.58 4.51
C CYS A 68 5.75 -5.49 5.58
N VAL A 69 5.20 -5.67 6.76
CA VAL A 69 5.14 -4.69 7.86
C VAL A 69 6.51 -4.09 8.20
N ASN A 70 7.54 -4.93 8.37
CA ASN A 70 8.88 -4.43 8.71
C ASN A 70 9.54 -3.66 7.57
N ASP A 71 9.24 -4.03 6.31
CA ASP A 71 9.75 -3.31 5.15
C ASP A 71 9.11 -1.92 5.06
N PHE A 72 7.79 -1.80 5.28
CA PHE A 72 7.12 -0.51 5.36
C PHE A 72 7.65 0.38 6.50
N LYS A 73 7.95 -0.22 7.67
CA LYS A 73 8.57 0.52 8.78
C LYS A 73 9.96 1.03 8.38
N LYS A 74 10.78 0.19 7.78
CA LYS A 74 12.17 0.49 7.44
C LYS A 74 12.29 1.49 6.28
N GLU A 75 11.59 1.25 5.17
CA GLU A 75 11.77 2.02 3.93
C GLU A 75 10.97 3.33 3.95
N TYR A 76 9.80 3.36 4.58
CA TYR A 76 8.88 4.50 4.58
C TYR A 76 8.66 5.13 5.96
N ASN A 77 9.33 4.62 6.99
CA ASN A 77 9.11 5.07 8.38
C ASN A 77 7.62 5.06 8.77
N SER A 78 6.89 4.07 8.25
CA SER A 78 5.44 3.97 8.41
C SER A 78 5.06 3.55 9.82
N TYR A 79 4.14 4.27 10.43
CA TYR A 79 3.60 3.91 11.73
C TYR A 79 2.92 2.53 11.68
N GLY A 80 3.38 1.60 12.54
CA GLY A 80 2.87 0.23 12.56
C GLY A 80 3.04 -0.54 11.24
N GLY A 81 3.89 -0.08 10.31
CA GLY A 81 4.09 -0.69 9.01
C GLY A 81 2.87 -0.60 8.09
N ASN A 82 2.02 0.42 8.27
CA ASN A 82 0.86 0.58 7.41
C ASN A 82 1.26 1.05 6.00
N ALA A 83 0.57 0.54 4.98
CA ALA A 83 0.78 0.91 3.59
C ALA A 83 -0.16 2.03 3.10
N TYR A 84 -1.37 2.11 3.66
CA TYR A 84 -2.46 2.96 3.16
C TYR A 84 -2.86 4.08 4.11
N GLY A 85 -2.17 4.25 5.23
CA GLY A 85 -2.50 5.24 6.23
C GLY A 85 -3.64 4.79 7.17
N MET A 86 -4.54 5.70 7.49
CA MET A 86 -5.63 5.43 8.43
C MET A 86 -6.66 4.46 7.83
N ALA A 87 -7.25 3.63 8.68
CA ALA A 87 -8.33 2.74 8.29
C ALA A 87 -9.57 3.53 7.81
N ASN A 88 -10.29 2.95 6.85
CA ASN A 88 -11.51 3.58 6.32
C ASN A 88 -12.74 3.20 7.17
N THR A 89 -12.64 3.38 8.50
CA THR A 89 -13.77 3.29 9.40
C THR A 89 -14.54 4.60 9.42
N LEU A 90 -15.77 4.59 9.90
CA LEU A 90 -16.61 5.79 9.99
C LEU A 90 -15.95 6.94 10.76
N LEU A 91 -15.14 6.62 11.79
CA LEU A 91 -14.42 7.61 12.61
C LEU A 91 -13.08 8.07 12.00
N GLN A 92 -12.63 7.47 10.92
CA GLN A 92 -11.33 7.74 10.27
C GLN A 92 -11.47 8.12 8.79
N THR A 93 -12.66 8.48 8.36
CA THR A 93 -12.95 8.85 6.96
C THR A 93 -13.41 10.30 6.84
N ALA A 94 -13.42 10.80 5.63
CA ALA A 94 -13.92 12.12 5.23
C ALA A 94 -13.40 13.26 6.14
N PHE A 95 -14.31 14.01 6.74
CA PHE A 95 -13.99 15.16 7.59
C PHE A 95 -13.38 14.83 8.96
N LEU A 96 -13.40 13.56 9.36
CA LEU A 96 -12.77 13.07 10.59
C LEU A 96 -11.27 12.76 10.42
N ARG A 97 -10.75 12.79 9.19
CA ARG A 97 -9.32 12.68 8.94
C ARG A 97 -8.54 13.87 9.50
N PRO A 98 -7.23 13.69 9.77
CA PRO A 98 -6.36 14.77 10.18
C PRO A 98 -6.46 15.98 9.24
N LYS A 99 -6.54 17.16 9.83
CA LYS A 99 -6.62 18.42 9.06
C LYS A 99 -5.29 18.72 8.40
N LEU A 100 -5.33 19.41 7.26
CA LEU A 100 -4.15 19.83 6.50
C LEU A 100 -3.29 20.87 7.24
N LYS A 101 -3.85 21.61 8.20
CA LYS A 101 -3.12 22.61 9.00
C LYS A 101 -3.10 22.20 10.46
N SER A 102 -1.92 22.25 11.07
CA SER A 102 -1.74 22.02 12.50
C SER A 102 -2.50 23.08 13.32
N LYS A 103 -3.19 22.63 14.38
CA LYS A 103 -3.79 23.51 15.37
C LYS A 103 -2.81 23.90 16.47
N LYS A 104 -1.73 23.13 16.66
CA LYS A 104 -0.76 23.29 17.76
C LYS A 104 0.48 24.07 17.35
N VAL A 105 0.91 23.93 16.11
CA VAL A 105 2.15 24.53 15.61
C VAL A 105 1.83 25.47 14.46
N LYS A 106 2.26 26.72 14.57
CA LYS A 106 2.11 27.72 13.51
C LYS A 106 2.92 27.30 12.26
N ASN A 107 2.36 27.55 11.08
CA ASN A 107 2.98 27.26 9.78
C ASN A 107 3.35 25.79 9.52
N LEU A 108 2.81 24.85 10.30
CA LEU A 108 2.94 23.42 10.06
C LEU A 108 1.70 22.92 9.29
N TYR A 109 1.95 22.30 8.16
CA TYR A 109 0.93 21.71 7.30
C TYR A 109 1.24 20.24 7.03
N PHE A 110 0.18 19.48 6.76
CA PHE A 110 0.24 18.05 6.47
C PHE A 110 -0.36 17.79 5.10
N THR A 111 0.18 16.83 4.39
CA THR A 111 -0.33 16.38 3.08
C THR A 111 -0.14 14.88 2.92
N GLY A 112 -0.78 14.29 1.91
CA GLY A 112 -0.63 12.89 1.57
C GLY A 112 -1.73 11.99 2.12
N GLN A 113 -1.47 10.70 2.09
CA GLN A 113 -2.47 9.64 2.34
C GLN A 113 -3.12 9.63 3.73
N LEU A 114 -2.48 10.21 4.74
CA LEU A 114 -3.02 10.28 6.09
C LEU A 114 -4.04 11.42 6.28
N THR A 115 -4.10 12.36 5.35
CA THR A 115 -4.99 13.52 5.40
C THR A 115 -6.16 13.36 4.42
N VAL A 116 -6.93 14.43 4.21
CA VAL A 116 -7.98 14.47 3.20
C VAL A 116 -7.38 14.71 1.80
N PRO A 117 -7.91 14.05 0.73
CA PRO A 117 -9.11 13.21 0.72
C PRO A 117 -8.88 11.76 1.16
N GLY A 118 -7.64 11.26 1.28
CA GLY A 118 -7.36 9.94 1.77
C GLY A 118 -6.24 9.20 1.05
N PRO A 119 -6.18 7.85 1.15
CA PRO A 119 -5.12 7.04 0.59
C PRO A 119 -5.22 6.87 -0.94
N GLY A 120 -4.09 6.64 -1.56
CA GLY A 120 -3.95 6.41 -3.00
C GLY A 120 -3.20 7.54 -3.71
N VAL A 121 -2.66 7.27 -4.90
CA VAL A 121 -1.85 8.24 -5.65
C VAL A 121 -2.66 9.49 -6.02
N PRO A 122 -3.84 9.38 -6.68
CA PRO A 122 -4.64 10.56 -7.01
C PRO A 122 -5.08 11.37 -5.76
N PRO A 123 -5.60 10.76 -4.69
CA PRO A 123 -5.94 11.49 -3.47
C PRO A 123 -4.73 12.18 -2.83
N SER A 124 -3.55 11.58 -2.84
CA SER A 124 -2.33 12.21 -2.29
C SER A 124 -1.92 13.45 -3.07
N LEU A 125 -2.01 13.42 -4.40
CA LEU A 125 -1.77 14.57 -5.28
C LEU A 125 -2.79 15.70 -5.02
N ILE A 126 -4.07 15.35 -4.90
CA ILE A 126 -5.14 16.31 -4.55
C ILE A 126 -4.88 16.94 -3.18
N SER A 127 -4.45 16.13 -2.18
CA SER A 127 -4.07 16.64 -0.86
C SER A 127 -2.96 17.69 -0.96
N GLY A 128 -1.93 17.44 -1.77
CA GLY A 128 -0.86 18.39 -2.05
C GLY A 128 -1.36 19.70 -2.63
N LYS A 129 -2.22 19.62 -3.65
CA LYS A 129 -2.83 20.81 -4.27
C LYS A 129 -3.64 21.64 -3.26
N ILE A 130 -4.53 21.00 -2.50
CA ILE A 130 -5.36 21.68 -1.48
C ILE A 130 -4.48 22.34 -0.42
N THR A 131 -3.40 21.66 0.01
CA THR A 131 -2.47 22.22 0.99
C THR A 131 -1.74 23.46 0.45
N ALA A 132 -1.29 23.43 -0.80
CA ALA A 132 -0.65 24.57 -1.44
C ALA A 132 -1.59 25.77 -1.54
N GLU A 133 -2.83 25.57 -1.97
CA GLU A 133 -3.86 26.61 -2.01
C GLU A 133 -4.17 27.20 -0.62
N LEU A 134 -4.20 26.34 0.40
CA LEU A 134 -4.40 26.76 1.79
C LEU A 134 -3.25 27.65 2.30
N ILE A 135 -2.01 27.30 1.96
CA ILE A 135 -0.83 28.11 2.32
C ILE A 135 -0.88 29.47 1.63
N GLN A 136 -1.20 29.51 0.36
CA GLN A 136 -1.32 30.77 -0.38
C GLN A 136 -2.36 31.70 0.22
N LYS A 137 -3.55 31.20 0.55
CA LYS A 137 -4.63 31.97 1.19
C LYS A 137 -4.29 32.45 2.61
N THR A 138 -3.34 31.82 3.28
CA THR A 138 -2.95 32.22 4.66
C THR A 138 -1.79 33.21 4.69
N ARG A 139 -1.16 33.48 3.55
CA ARG A 139 -0.07 34.48 3.41
C ARG A 139 -0.55 35.86 2.99
N VAL A 140 -1.82 35.99 2.66
CA VAL A 140 -2.50 37.26 2.38
C VAL A 140 -3.19 37.73 3.66
#